data_f38007b58989544ca058425d475169f5
#
_entry.id   f38007b58989544ca058425d475169f5
#
_cell.length_a   1.000
_cell.length_b   1.000
_cell.length_c   1.000
_cell.angle_alpha   90.00
_cell.angle_beta   90.00
_cell.angle_gamma   90.00
#
_symmetry.space_group_name_H-M   'P 1'
#
loop_
_entity.id
_entity.type
_entity.pdbx_description
1 polymer ?
#
loop_
_entity_poly.entity_id
_entity_poly.type
_entity_poly.pdbx_seq_one_letter_code
_entity_poly.pdbx_strand_id
1 'polypeptide(L)'
;HKPRGLVVSARDEKDRKTIFDTLPANMPRVLSVGRLDMDSEGLLLLTNDGGLARHLELPSTGWSRKYRVRVQGHVHPKALKALAGGITIDGIRYGEISARLDRQMPSNAWLNIAIREGKNREVRRIMEHLGHQVSRLIRVSYGPFQLGDLLGITLGSQAVFLECDHGRRDAKPDQ
;
A
#
# COMPACT_ATOMS: atom_id res chain seq x y z
N HIS A 1 10.10 -2.79 -0.21
CA HIS A 1 9.41 -3.01 1.08
C HIS A 1 9.61 -1.80 2.00
N LYS A 2 8.55 -1.02 2.25
CA LYS A 2 8.59 0.09 3.21
C LYS A 2 8.51 -0.48 4.64
N PRO A 3 9.46 -0.20 5.54
CA PRO A 3 9.33 -0.54 6.95
C PRO A 3 8.40 0.42 7.69
N ARG A 4 8.03 0.08 8.92
CA ARG A 4 7.33 1.00 9.85
C ARG A 4 8.26 2.15 10.26
N GLY A 5 7.65 3.26 10.66
CA GLY A 5 8.37 4.41 11.21
C GLY A 5 8.82 5.45 10.19
N LEU A 6 8.71 5.16 8.88
CA LEU A 6 9.06 6.11 7.82
C LEU A 6 7.82 6.80 7.24
N VAL A 7 7.93 8.09 6.99
CA VAL A 7 6.91 8.90 6.32
C VAL A 7 7.09 8.81 4.81
N VAL A 8 6.00 8.70 4.07
CA VAL A 8 5.99 8.76 2.59
C VAL A 8 5.70 10.20 2.18
N SER A 9 6.71 11.05 2.26
CA SER A 9 6.66 12.45 1.82
C SER A 9 8.04 12.88 1.37
N ALA A 10 8.12 13.72 0.34
CA ALA A 10 9.37 14.32 -0.10
C ALA A 10 9.94 15.31 0.93
N ARG A 11 9.08 15.92 1.73
CA ARG A 11 9.42 16.80 2.86
C ARG A 11 8.42 16.56 3.98
N ASP A 12 8.90 16.45 5.20
CA ASP A 12 8.05 16.33 6.39
C ASP A 12 8.19 17.60 7.25
N GLU A 13 7.06 18.20 7.60
CA GLU A 13 7.00 19.44 8.41
C GLU A 13 7.47 19.24 9.87
N LYS A 14 7.53 17.98 10.31
CA LYS A 14 7.88 17.58 11.67
C LYS A 14 9.26 16.93 11.78
N ASP A 15 10.11 17.10 10.75
CA ASP A 15 11.45 16.51 10.65
C ASP A 15 11.53 15.00 10.93
N ARG A 16 10.43 14.27 10.66
CA ARG A 16 10.41 12.82 10.78
C ARG A 16 11.15 12.20 9.61
N LYS A 17 11.84 11.09 9.87
CA LYS A 17 12.54 10.35 8.82
C LYS A 17 11.59 9.89 7.72
N THR A 18 11.93 10.21 6.48
CA THR A 18 11.16 9.85 5.29
C THR A 18 11.72 8.59 4.62
N ILE A 19 10.99 8.02 3.69
CA ILE A 19 11.50 6.92 2.86
C ILE A 19 12.69 7.39 2.02
N PHE A 20 12.67 8.64 1.56
CA PHE A 20 13.71 9.19 0.67
C PHE A 20 15.07 9.33 1.38
N ASP A 21 15.09 9.56 2.70
CA ASP A 21 16.29 9.60 3.52
C ASP A 21 16.97 8.23 3.67
N THR A 22 16.32 7.16 3.25
CA THR A 22 16.81 5.79 3.37
C THR A 22 17.15 5.14 2.03
N LEU A 23 16.93 5.85 0.93
CA LEU A 23 17.28 5.37 -0.40
C LEU A 23 18.81 5.46 -0.63
N PRO A 24 19.37 4.56 -1.45
CA PRO A 24 20.78 4.64 -1.84
C PRO A 24 21.13 6.00 -2.49
N ALA A 25 22.30 6.56 -2.16
CA ALA A 25 22.71 7.85 -2.67
C ALA A 25 22.92 7.89 -4.20
N ASN A 26 23.18 6.74 -4.82
CA ASN A 26 23.32 6.60 -6.27
C ASN A 26 21.99 6.38 -7.00
N MET A 27 20.87 6.36 -6.27
CA MET A 27 19.55 6.21 -6.88
C MET A 27 19.11 7.51 -7.55
N PRO A 28 18.59 7.50 -8.80
CA PRO A 28 18.01 8.67 -9.41
C PRO A 28 16.85 9.20 -8.57
N ARG A 29 16.50 10.48 -8.79
CA ARG A 29 15.34 11.08 -8.14
C ARG A 29 14.07 10.30 -8.49
N VAL A 30 13.37 9.81 -7.49
CA VAL A 30 12.14 9.03 -7.64
C VAL A 30 10.97 9.67 -6.92
N LEU A 31 9.77 9.30 -7.34
CA LEU A 31 8.48 9.64 -6.75
C LEU A 31 7.83 8.37 -6.22
N SER A 32 7.07 8.46 -5.14
CA SER A 32 6.25 7.34 -4.68
C SER A 32 4.93 7.28 -5.45
N VAL A 33 4.49 6.07 -5.78
CA VAL A 33 3.14 5.81 -6.30
C VAL A 33 2.20 5.62 -5.11
N GLY A 34 1.46 6.68 -4.79
CA GLY A 34 0.63 6.73 -3.60
C GLY A 34 1.45 6.74 -2.31
N ARG A 35 0.77 6.46 -1.22
CA ARG A 35 1.37 6.50 0.11
C ARG A 35 1.02 5.26 0.94
N LEU A 36 1.83 5.03 1.96
CA LEU A 36 1.54 4.19 3.11
C LEU A 36 1.73 5.03 4.37
N ASP A 37 0.87 4.83 5.35
CA ASP A 37 1.02 5.49 6.65
C ASP A 37 2.35 5.12 7.31
N MET A 38 2.81 5.98 8.22
CA MET A 38 4.07 5.77 8.96
C MET A 38 4.07 4.43 9.72
N ASP A 39 2.92 4.06 10.28
CA ASP A 39 2.72 2.81 11.04
C ASP A 39 2.32 1.60 10.17
N SER A 40 2.28 1.77 8.84
CA SER A 40 2.05 0.71 7.87
C SER A 40 3.34 0.31 7.16
N GLU A 41 3.39 -0.92 6.68
CA GLU A 41 4.57 -1.50 6.03
C GLU A 41 4.19 -2.23 4.74
N GLY A 42 5.19 -2.65 3.98
CA GLY A 42 5.01 -3.49 2.79
C GLY A 42 5.25 -2.76 1.47
N LEU A 43 4.60 -3.23 0.42
CA LEU A 43 4.85 -2.81 -0.95
C LEU A 43 4.57 -1.32 -1.16
N LEU A 44 5.60 -0.57 -1.50
CA LEU A 44 5.52 0.80 -1.99
C LEU A 44 6.26 0.89 -3.32
N LEU A 45 5.57 1.34 -4.35
CA LEU A 45 6.15 1.52 -5.68
C LEU A 45 6.81 2.89 -5.75
N LEU A 46 7.98 2.93 -6.38
CA LEU A 46 8.72 4.16 -6.69
C LEU A 46 8.96 4.20 -8.20
N THR A 47 8.94 5.38 -8.79
CA THR A 47 9.23 5.60 -10.21
C THR A 47 9.88 6.98 -10.41
N ASN A 48 10.66 7.14 -11.47
CA ASN A 48 11.16 8.44 -11.93
C ASN A 48 10.22 9.13 -12.95
N ASP A 49 9.15 8.43 -13.35
CA ASP A 49 8.14 8.95 -14.29
C ASP A 49 6.88 9.43 -13.53
N GLY A 50 6.68 10.75 -13.51
CA GLY A 50 5.52 11.38 -12.86
C GLY A 50 4.20 11.05 -13.56
N GLY A 51 4.21 10.83 -14.88
CA GLY A 51 3.04 10.42 -15.65
C GLY A 51 2.59 9.02 -15.27
N LEU A 52 3.55 8.09 -15.18
CA LEU A 52 3.30 6.74 -14.71
C LEU A 52 2.80 6.74 -13.26
N ALA A 53 3.46 7.48 -12.35
CA ALA A 53 3.01 7.58 -10.98
C ALA A 53 1.54 7.99 -10.89
N ARG A 54 1.19 9.08 -11.60
CA ARG A 54 -0.19 9.59 -11.64
C ARG A 54 -1.17 8.57 -12.21
N HIS A 55 -0.81 7.90 -13.32
CA HIS A 55 -1.66 6.86 -13.93
C HIS A 55 -1.95 5.73 -12.96
N LEU A 56 -0.93 5.25 -12.25
CA LEU A 56 -1.07 4.16 -11.27
C LEU A 56 -1.89 4.54 -10.03
N GLU A 57 -1.92 5.83 -9.67
CA GLU A 57 -2.68 6.34 -8.52
C GLU A 57 -4.16 6.55 -8.83
N LEU A 58 -4.54 6.74 -10.12
CA LEU A 58 -5.90 7.07 -10.49
C LEU A 58 -6.90 6.04 -9.97
N PRO A 59 -8.00 6.48 -9.34
CA PRO A 59 -9.08 5.57 -8.92
C PRO A 59 -9.71 4.80 -10.08
N SER A 60 -9.71 5.40 -11.28
CA SER A 60 -10.25 4.80 -12.51
C SER A 60 -9.49 3.55 -12.96
N THR A 61 -8.24 3.34 -12.56
CA THR A 61 -7.51 2.10 -12.83
C THR A 61 -8.10 0.91 -12.08
N GLY A 62 -8.89 1.17 -11.03
CA GLY A 62 -9.58 0.15 -10.26
C GLY A 62 -8.68 -0.90 -9.60
N TRP A 63 -7.39 -0.61 -9.47
CA TRP A 63 -6.44 -1.58 -8.97
C TRP A 63 -6.69 -1.97 -7.52
N SER A 64 -6.74 -3.28 -7.32
CA SER A 64 -6.90 -3.86 -5.99
C SER A 64 -5.61 -3.71 -5.18
N ARG A 65 -5.77 -3.29 -3.94
CA ARG A 65 -4.70 -3.22 -2.94
C ARG A 65 -4.95 -4.30 -1.90
N LYS A 66 -4.04 -5.26 -1.79
CA LYS A 66 -4.18 -6.36 -0.84
C LYS A 66 -3.30 -6.12 0.38
N TYR A 67 -3.87 -6.40 1.53
CA TYR A 67 -3.22 -6.21 2.82
C TYR A 67 -3.29 -7.48 3.66
N ARG A 68 -2.22 -7.74 4.38
CA ARG A 68 -2.21 -8.67 5.50
C ARG A 68 -2.29 -7.86 6.79
N VAL A 69 -3.30 -8.12 7.60
CA VAL A 69 -3.67 -7.29 8.74
C VAL A 69 -3.72 -8.13 9.99
N ARG A 70 -2.98 -7.71 11.03
CA ARG A 70 -3.09 -8.30 12.36
C ARG A 70 -3.94 -7.39 13.25
N VAL A 71 -5.00 -7.95 13.80
CA VAL A 71 -5.92 -7.26 14.71
C VAL A 71 -5.93 -7.91 16.08
N GLN A 72 -6.28 -7.15 17.11
CA GLN A 72 -6.49 -7.66 18.45
C GLN A 72 -7.87 -8.31 18.59
N GLY A 73 -7.95 -9.31 19.46
CA GLY A 73 -9.19 -10.00 19.81
C GLY A 73 -9.59 -11.10 18.84
N HIS A 74 -10.81 -11.57 19.04
CA HIS A 74 -11.43 -12.64 18.25
C HIS A 74 -12.29 -12.06 17.14
N VAL A 75 -12.06 -12.48 15.90
CA VAL A 75 -12.78 -11.97 14.72
C VAL A 75 -13.85 -12.96 14.28
N HIS A 76 -15.08 -12.47 14.14
CA HIS A 76 -16.20 -13.27 13.63
C HIS A 76 -16.26 -13.21 12.09
N PRO A 77 -16.15 -14.35 11.38
CA PRO A 77 -16.16 -14.37 9.91
C PRO A 77 -17.43 -13.76 9.28
N LYS A 78 -18.58 -13.80 9.98
CA LYS A 78 -19.82 -13.18 9.50
C LYS A 78 -19.69 -11.65 9.39
N ALA A 79 -18.99 -10.99 10.35
CA ALA A 79 -18.76 -9.55 10.32
C ALA A 79 -17.89 -9.16 9.13
N LEU A 80 -16.89 -9.97 8.78
CA LEU A 80 -16.04 -9.73 7.60
C LEU A 80 -16.84 -9.87 6.29
N LYS A 81 -17.75 -10.86 6.20
CA LYS A 81 -18.58 -11.06 5.01
C LYS A 81 -19.53 -9.88 4.74
N ALA A 82 -20.01 -9.21 5.80
CA ALA A 82 -20.87 -8.05 5.68
C ALA A 82 -20.20 -6.85 4.97
N LEU A 83 -18.85 -6.80 4.97
CA LEU A 83 -18.08 -5.76 4.30
C LEU A 83 -18.12 -5.83 2.76
N ALA A 84 -18.54 -6.96 2.18
CA ALA A 84 -18.57 -7.16 0.72
C ALA A 84 -19.46 -6.12 0.01
N GLY A 85 -20.53 -5.66 0.64
CA GLY A 85 -21.40 -4.59 0.11
C GLY A 85 -20.87 -3.17 0.38
N GLY A 86 -19.67 -3.05 0.96
CA GLY A 86 -19.14 -1.81 1.47
C GLY A 86 -19.82 -1.37 2.77
N ILE A 87 -19.32 -0.28 3.37
CA ILE A 87 -19.79 0.22 4.67
C ILE A 87 -19.75 1.75 4.72
N THR A 88 -20.62 2.36 5.49
CA THR A 88 -20.57 3.80 5.79
C THR A 88 -20.15 4.00 7.24
N ILE A 89 -19.09 4.77 7.48
CA ILE A 89 -18.53 5.08 8.78
C ILE A 89 -18.39 6.59 8.89
N ASP A 90 -18.98 7.21 9.89
CA ASP A 90 -18.93 8.67 10.12
C ASP A 90 -19.30 9.49 8.87
N GLY A 91 -20.34 9.07 8.14
CA GLY A 91 -20.78 9.70 6.89
C GLY A 91 -19.90 9.42 5.66
N ILE A 92 -18.80 8.71 5.81
CA ILE A 92 -17.92 8.34 4.70
C ILE A 92 -18.31 6.96 4.17
N ARG A 93 -18.70 6.88 2.90
CA ARG A 93 -18.98 5.61 2.24
C ARG A 93 -17.67 4.95 1.80
N TYR A 94 -17.43 3.73 2.23
CA TYR A 94 -16.38 2.84 1.74
C TYR A 94 -16.99 1.83 0.76
N GLY A 95 -16.31 1.57 -0.34
CA GLY A 95 -16.76 0.65 -1.38
C GLY A 95 -16.66 -0.82 -0.97
N GLU A 96 -16.70 -1.69 -1.95
CA GLU A 96 -16.57 -3.14 -1.75
C GLU A 96 -15.25 -3.51 -1.09
N ILE A 97 -15.31 -4.30 -0.02
CA ILE A 97 -14.17 -4.78 0.74
C ILE A 97 -14.20 -6.29 0.79
N SER A 98 -13.19 -6.95 0.22
CA SER A 98 -13.00 -8.39 0.40
C SER A 98 -12.16 -8.61 1.65
N ALA A 99 -12.73 -9.22 2.67
CA ALA A 99 -12.05 -9.51 3.92
C ALA A 99 -12.23 -10.99 4.31
N ARG A 100 -11.11 -11.66 4.62
CA ARG A 100 -11.10 -13.07 5.02
C ARG A 100 -10.22 -13.27 6.25
N LEU A 101 -10.69 -14.11 7.17
CA LEU A 101 -9.88 -14.60 8.28
C LEU A 101 -8.85 -15.59 7.73
N ASP A 102 -7.57 -15.33 7.99
CA ASP A 102 -6.43 -16.18 7.65
C ASP A 102 -6.12 -17.13 8.82
N ARG A 103 -5.95 -16.54 10.02
CA ARG A 103 -5.66 -17.32 11.22
C ARG A 103 -6.23 -16.61 12.46
N GLN A 104 -6.95 -17.36 13.31
CA GLN A 104 -7.35 -16.93 14.64
C GLN A 104 -6.33 -17.46 15.67
N MET A 105 -5.90 -16.60 16.58
CA MET A 105 -5.06 -16.92 17.73
C MET A 105 -5.79 -16.50 19.02
N PRO A 106 -5.37 -16.91 20.21
CA PRO A 106 -6.11 -16.60 21.46
C PRO A 106 -6.35 -15.10 21.68
N SER A 107 -5.40 -14.22 21.38
CA SER A 107 -5.48 -12.77 21.64
C SER A 107 -5.50 -11.91 20.37
N ASN A 108 -5.35 -12.48 19.20
CA ASN A 108 -5.29 -11.74 17.95
C ASN A 108 -5.69 -12.60 16.75
N ALA A 109 -5.92 -11.95 15.62
CA ALA A 109 -6.21 -12.62 14.36
C ALA A 109 -5.42 -12.02 13.20
N TRP A 110 -5.09 -12.83 12.21
CA TRP A 110 -4.60 -12.40 10.93
C TRP A 110 -5.70 -12.43 9.89
N LEU A 111 -5.80 -11.36 9.10
CA LEU A 111 -6.79 -11.18 8.05
C LEU A 111 -6.09 -10.89 6.73
N ASN A 112 -6.70 -11.34 5.64
CA ASN A 112 -6.39 -10.88 4.28
C ASN A 112 -7.52 -9.95 3.84
N ILE A 113 -7.17 -8.70 3.51
CA ILE A 113 -8.12 -7.65 3.12
C ILE A 113 -7.72 -7.11 1.75
N ALA A 114 -8.69 -6.99 0.84
CA ALA A 114 -8.51 -6.34 -0.44
C ALA A 114 -9.54 -5.22 -0.62
N ILE A 115 -9.05 -4.06 -1.06
CA ILE A 115 -9.82 -2.85 -1.34
C ILE A 115 -9.42 -2.30 -2.72
N ARG A 116 -10.34 -1.59 -3.39
CA ARG A 116 -10.05 -0.91 -4.67
C ARG A 116 -9.83 0.59 -4.50
N GLU A 117 -10.26 1.12 -3.39
CA GLU A 117 -10.07 2.51 -3.01
C GLU A 117 -8.76 2.70 -2.25
N GLY A 118 -8.46 3.92 -1.86
CA GLY A 118 -7.26 4.28 -1.10
C GLY A 118 -7.55 5.45 -0.18
N LYS A 119 -8.74 5.45 0.45
CA LYS A 119 -9.12 6.49 1.40
C LYS A 119 -8.17 6.52 2.59
N ASN A 120 -8.04 7.68 3.23
CA ASN A 120 -7.14 7.85 4.35
C ASN A 120 -7.42 6.82 5.46
N ARG A 121 -6.40 6.03 5.82
CA ARG A 121 -6.43 5.00 6.87
C ARG A 121 -7.61 4.02 6.76
N GLU A 122 -8.07 3.75 5.54
CA GLU A 122 -9.30 3.01 5.24
C GLU A 122 -9.38 1.68 5.98
N VAL A 123 -8.39 0.80 5.84
CA VAL A 123 -8.39 -0.52 6.50
C VAL A 123 -8.45 -0.37 8.03
N ARG A 124 -7.73 0.59 8.61
CA ARG A 124 -7.73 0.81 10.06
C ARG A 124 -9.09 1.28 10.57
N ARG A 125 -9.70 2.25 9.89
CA ARG A 125 -11.04 2.77 10.25
C ARG A 125 -12.11 1.69 10.17
N ILE A 126 -12.04 0.84 9.15
CA ILE A 126 -12.98 -0.29 8.99
C ILE A 126 -12.81 -1.29 10.13
N MET A 127 -11.57 -1.66 10.49
CA MET A 127 -11.33 -2.58 11.58
C MET A 127 -11.71 -2.00 12.94
N GLU A 128 -11.42 -0.73 13.19
CA GLU A 128 -11.83 0.00 14.39
C GLU A 128 -13.35 0.06 14.52
N HIS A 129 -14.08 0.29 13.43
CA HIS A 129 -15.55 0.25 13.42
C HIS A 129 -16.11 -1.14 13.77
N LEU A 130 -15.41 -2.21 13.39
CA LEU A 130 -15.75 -3.57 13.80
C LEU A 130 -15.29 -3.92 15.23
N GLY A 131 -14.72 -2.96 15.97
CA GLY A 131 -14.23 -3.15 17.34
C GLY A 131 -12.84 -3.77 17.44
N HIS A 132 -12.05 -3.76 16.37
CA HIS A 132 -10.73 -4.38 16.33
C HIS A 132 -9.61 -3.35 16.16
N GLN A 133 -8.66 -3.32 17.08
CA GLN A 133 -7.44 -2.52 16.95
C GLN A 133 -6.43 -3.21 16.02
N VAL A 134 -5.96 -2.49 14.99
CA VAL A 134 -4.94 -2.98 14.07
C VAL A 134 -3.55 -2.82 14.69
N SER A 135 -2.89 -3.93 14.98
CA SER A 135 -1.52 -3.99 15.52
C SER A 135 -0.44 -4.05 14.44
N ARG A 136 -0.77 -4.63 13.26
CA ARG A 136 0.15 -4.68 12.10
C ARG A 136 -0.64 -4.58 10.80
N LEU A 137 -0.12 -3.79 9.85
CA LEU A 137 -0.73 -3.60 8.53
C LEU A 137 0.35 -3.65 7.46
N ILE A 138 0.29 -4.67 6.60
CA ILE A 138 1.28 -4.92 5.55
C ILE A 138 0.57 -4.88 4.21
N ARG A 139 0.94 -3.96 3.31
CA ARG A 139 0.46 -4.03 1.92
C ARG A 139 1.28 -5.06 1.17
N VAL A 140 0.63 -6.14 0.73
CA VAL A 140 1.28 -7.27 0.05
C VAL A 140 1.13 -7.21 -1.46
N SER A 141 0.18 -6.41 -1.98
CA SER A 141 -0.03 -6.26 -3.42
C SER A 141 -0.63 -4.89 -3.76
N TYR A 142 -0.28 -4.38 -4.92
CA TYR A 142 -0.84 -3.18 -5.55
C TYR A 142 -1.06 -3.45 -7.04
N GLY A 143 -2.30 -3.67 -7.46
CA GLY A 143 -2.59 -4.14 -8.80
C GLY A 143 -1.84 -5.43 -9.13
N PRO A 144 -1.10 -5.48 -10.25
CA PRO A 144 -0.31 -6.65 -10.65
C PRO A 144 0.97 -6.84 -9.81
N PHE A 145 1.42 -5.81 -9.10
CA PHE A 145 2.66 -5.87 -8.32
C PHE A 145 2.44 -6.58 -6.99
N GLN A 146 3.36 -7.46 -6.65
CA GLN A 146 3.33 -8.23 -5.40
C GLN A 146 4.61 -8.00 -4.61
N LEU A 147 4.49 -8.02 -3.28
CA LEU A 147 5.64 -7.91 -2.39
C LEU A 147 6.57 -9.12 -2.48
N GLY A 148 5.99 -10.33 -2.70
CA GLY A 148 6.74 -11.57 -2.90
C GLY A 148 7.83 -11.77 -1.84
N ASP A 149 9.02 -12.15 -2.29
CA ASP A 149 10.20 -12.41 -1.45
C ASP A 149 10.85 -11.13 -0.87
N LEU A 150 10.33 -9.94 -1.24
CA LEU A 150 10.75 -8.67 -0.62
C LEU A 150 10.32 -8.52 0.86
N LEU A 151 9.61 -9.50 1.39
CA LEU A 151 9.27 -9.63 2.82
C LEU A 151 10.51 -9.88 3.68
N GLY A 152 11.30 -8.90 3.95
CA GLY A 152 12.54 -9.02 4.76
C GLY A 152 13.71 -8.26 4.19
N ILE A 153 13.57 -7.72 2.98
CA ILE A 153 14.58 -6.84 2.38
C ILE A 153 14.30 -5.43 2.89
N THR A 154 15.16 -4.93 3.73
CA THR A 154 15.16 -3.52 4.17
C THR A 154 15.50 -2.61 3.00
N LEU A 155 14.85 -1.44 2.93
CA LEU A 155 15.24 -0.35 2.02
C LEU A 155 16.77 -0.15 2.09
N GLY A 156 17.46 -0.46 1.03
CA GLY A 156 18.92 -0.32 0.95
C GLY A 156 19.60 -1.36 0.06
N SER A 157 19.06 -2.57 -0.08
CA SER A 157 19.74 -3.63 -0.83
C SER A 157 19.09 -4.04 -2.15
N GLN A 158 17.79 -3.79 -2.35
CA GLN A 158 17.12 -4.05 -3.65
C GLN A 158 15.86 -3.19 -3.80
N ALA A 159 16.00 -2.02 -4.43
CA ALA A 159 14.86 -1.35 -5.03
C ALA A 159 14.66 -1.93 -6.43
N VAL A 160 13.52 -2.59 -6.66
CA VAL A 160 13.14 -2.98 -8.02
C VAL A 160 12.61 -1.73 -8.71
N PHE A 161 13.37 -1.19 -9.65
CA PHE A 161 12.94 -0.11 -10.51
C PHE A 161 12.02 -0.63 -11.61
N LEU A 162 10.89 0.02 -11.79
CA LEU A 162 10.18 0.01 -13.04
C LEU A 162 10.78 1.16 -13.88
N GLU A 163 11.83 0.90 -14.62
CA GLU A 163 12.26 1.79 -15.68
C GLU A 163 11.23 1.72 -16.81
N CYS A 164 10.58 2.84 -17.09
CA CYS A 164 9.97 3.02 -18.39
C CYS A 164 11.12 3.29 -19.36
N ASP A 165 11.47 2.30 -20.15
CA ASP A 165 12.29 2.51 -21.33
C ASP A 165 11.50 3.42 -22.29
N HIS A 166 11.80 4.71 -22.25
CA HIS A 166 11.34 5.67 -23.25
C HIS A 166 12.16 5.37 -24.50
N GLY A 167 11.78 4.27 -25.20
CA GLY A 167 12.37 3.88 -26.45
C GLY A 167 12.62 5.12 -27.28
N ARG A 168 13.89 5.38 -27.60
CA ARG A 168 14.30 6.35 -28.61
C ARG A 168 13.43 6.10 -29.82
N ARG A 169 12.55 7.02 -30.13
CA ARG A 169 11.91 7.06 -31.46
C ARG A 169 13.06 7.31 -32.41
N ASP A 170 13.52 6.24 -33.03
CA ASP A 170 14.48 6.34 -34.10
C ASP A 170 13.93 7.33 -35.13
N ALA A 171 14.65 8.44 -35.27
CA ALA A 171 14.45 9.37 -36.35
C ALA A 171 14.66 8.60 -37.65
N LYS A 172 13.61 8.52 -38.47
CA LYS A 172 13.76 8.06 -39.87
C LYS A 172 14.75 8.98 -40.55
N PRO A 173 15.76 8.44 -41.24
CA PRO A 173 16.54 9.26 -42.16
C PRO A 173 15.65 9.64 -43.35
N ASP A 174 15.61 10.94 -43.66
CA ASP A 174 15.07 11.46 -44.91
C ASP A 174 15.83 10.88 -46.10
N GLN A 175 15.09 10.35 -47.03
CA GLN A 175 15.47 10.25 -48.44
C GLN A 175 14.38 10.89 -49.30
#